data_59435c025a58f1e02158970fe11947f2
#
_entry.id   59435c025a58f1e02158970fe11947f2
#
_cell.length_a   1.000
_cell.length_b   1.000
_cell.length_c   1.000
_cell.angle_alpha   90.00
_cell.angle_beta   90.00
_cell.angle_gamma   90.00
#
_symmetry.space_group_name_H-M   'P 1'
#
loop_
_entity.id
_entity.type
_entity.pdbx_description
1 polymer ?
#
loop_
_entity_poly.entity_id
_entity_poly.type
_entity_poly.pdbx_seq_one_letter_code
_entity_poly.pdbx_strand_id
1 'polypeptide(L)'
;MKGFLASFLFCSITIFFTASAAAQGIKWHPGHYVMFSTDDSTSQILRNIEEIGAETSIKGVQVRIRWYDLETAKGLYDFSAIDAYLAKLRAQPTRKQLVVRIIDRDFNATSTAGIVPSYLLSSTYNGGLVRSKTGYVARLWEAAVMDRLIALHTAIGQRYEGDTRFEGLATEETTLALSQPFPAGYSSAALGAQYTRLVTAVRAAMPSSNFFLYTNFVGSASVMDGLMQSLMATRGAAGGSNIVPSNKTQGQQVWTGDFGADYRLLLALSSSVETGELRDYTPRQINDWAYNTLRVHHIFWVRNTWSGDASRRWDTGILPFLRTNPPIRTRCPGSYGVCIR
;
A
#
# COMPACT_ATOMS: atom_id res chain seq x y z
N MET A 1 1.92 55.45 -62.89
CA MET A 1 2.81 54.38 -62.36
C MET A 1 2.16 53.89 -61.06
N LYS A 2 1.51 52.74 -61.09
CA LYS A 2 0.83 52.13 -59.91
C LYS A 2 1.71 50.95 -59.45
N GLY A 3 2.32 51.07 -58.25
CA GLY A 3 3.10 49.98 -57.64
C GLY A 3 2.20 48.97 -56.93
N PHE A 4 2.33 47.71 -57.29
CA PHE A 4 1.71 46.57 -56.59
C PHE A 4 2.67 46.12 -55.46
N LEU A 5 2.20 46.21 -54.22
CA LEU A 5 2.82 45.53 -53.08
C LEU A 5 2.23 44.11 -53.01
N ALA A 6 3.08 43.09 -53.16
CA ALA A 6 2.74 41.69 -52.89
C ALA A 6 3.05 41.39 -51.45
N SER A 7 2.03 41.10 -50.61
CA SER A 7 2.19 40.60 -49.25
C SER A 7 2.39 39.09 -49.30
N PHE A 8 3.60 38.65 -48.90
CA PHE A 8 3.87 37.21 -48.64
C PHE A 8 3.39 36.84 -47.27
N LEU A 9 2.39 35.97 -47.19
CA LEU A 9 1.88 35.37 -45.97
C LEU A 9 2.78 34.16 -45.65
N PHE A 10 3.64 34.26 -44.64
CA PHE A 10 4.41 33.11 -44.11
C PHE A 10 3.47 32.29 -43.20
N CYS A 11 3.05 31.11 -43.65
CA CYS A 11 2.33 30.15 -42.85
C CYS A 11 3.37 29.32 -42.07
N SER A 12 3.55 29.63 -40.78
CA SER A 12 4.41 28.86 -39.92
C SER A 12 3.68 27.58 -39.48
N ILE A 13 4.05 26.45 -40.02
CA ILE A 13 3.57 25.12 -39.57
C ILE A 13 4.30 24.76 -38.28
N THR A 14 3.64 24.90 -37.16
CA THR A 14 4.13 24.39 -35.87
C THR A 14 3.87 22.88 -35.81
N ILE A 15 4.88 22.07 -36.03
CA ILE A 15 4.82 20.61 -35.85
C ILE A 15 4.90 20.32 -34.36
N PHE A 16 3.76 19.99 -33.74
CA PHE A 16 3.74 19.43 -32.40
C PHE A 16 4.25 17.98 -32.45
N PHE A 17 5.49 17.76 -32.05
CA PHE A 17 5.97 16.44 -31.71
C PHE A 17 5.27 16.02 -30.42
N THR A 18 4.21 15.23 -30.51
CA THR A 18 3.73 14.46 -29.37
C THR A 18 4.76 13.39 -29.08
N ALA A 19 5.68 13.68 -28.15
CA ALA A 19 6.51 12.65 -27.57
C ALA A 19 5.56 11.64 -26.91
N SER A 20 5.43 10.46 -27.52
CA SER A 20 4.79 9.30 -26.85
C SER A 20 5.62 9.04 -25.60
N ALA A 21 5.10 9.42 -24.44
CA ALA A 21 5.73 9.06 -23.17
C ALA A 21 5.74 7.53 -23.12
N ALA A 22 6.91 6.93 -23.37
CA ALA A 22 7.10 5.50 -23.16
C ALA A 22 6.61 5.19 -21.76
N ALA A 23 5.74 4.19 -21.62
CA ALA A 23 5.16 3.84 -20.32
C ALA A 23 6.30 3.58 -19.34
N GLN A 24 6.43 4.46 -18.37
CA GLN A 24 7.47 4.36 -17.34
C GLN A 24 7.30 3.03 -16.61
N GLY A 25 8.39 2.24 -16.48
CA GLY A 25 8.34 0.94 -15.82
C GLY A 25 8.02 1.06 -14.33
N ILE A 26 7.43 0.02 -13.75
CA ILE A 26 7.15 -0.07 -12.32
C ILE A 26 8.32 -0.76 -11.62
N LYS A 27 8.78 -0.23 -10.49
CA LYS A 27 9.78 -0.86 -9.61
C LYS A 27 9.29 -2.26 -9.25
N TRP A 28 10.16 -3.26 -9.36
CA TRP A 28 9.75 -4.65 -9.25
C TRP A 28 10.76 -5.47 -8.46
N HIS A 29 10.55 -5.56 -7.17
CA HIS A 29 11.37 -6.33 -6.25
C HIS A 29 10.50 -7.33 -5.46
N PRO A 30 9.85 -8.30 -6.15
CA PRO A 30 9.00 -9.28 -5.49
C PRO A 30 9.81 -10.13 -4.51
N GLY A 31 9.17 -10.56 -3.43
CA GLY A 31 9.84 -11.36 -2.44
C GLY A 31 9.22 -11.32 -1.05
N HIS A 32 10.02 -11.77 -0.09
CA HIS A 32 9.69 -11.75 1.31
C HIS A 32 10.14 -10.44 1.95
N TYR A 33 9.25 -9.81 2.67
CA TYR A 33 9.47 -8.55 3.40
C TYR A 33 9.16 -8.77 4.87
N VAL A 34 9.86 -8.07 5.74
CA VAL A 34 9.54 -8.03 7.17
C VAL A 34 8.65 -6.84 7.45
N MET A 35 7.53 -7.05 8.14
CA MET A 35 6.64 -5.99 8.56
C MET A 35 6.84 -5.69 10.05
N PHE A 36 7.03 -4.40 10.35
CA PHE A 36 7.17 -3.89 11.70
C PHE A 36 5.85 -3.30 12.22
N SER A 37 5.66 -3.37 13.55
CA SER A 37 4.48 -2.83 14.22
C SER A 37 4.48 -1.29 14.24
N THR A 38 3.30 -0.69 14.36
CA THR A 38 3.14 0.74 14.69
C THR A 38 3.66 1.10 16.09
N ASP A 39 3.80 0.09 16.96
CA ASP A 39 4.27 0.29 18.33
C ASP A 39 5.79 0.17 18.45
N ASP A 40 6.46 -0.27 17.39
CA ASP A 40 7.93 -0.28 17.32
C ASP A 40 8.44 1.16 17.20
N SER A 41 9.34 1.58 18.09
CA SER A 41 10.01 2.87 17.96
C SER A 41 10.92 2.91 16.74
N THR A 42 11.17 4.12 16.20
CA THR A 42 12.13 4.29 15.09
C THR A 42 13.47 3.63 15.36
N SER A 43 14.00 3.78 16.59
CA SER A 43 15.28 3.16 16.97
C SER A 43 15.23 1.62 16.97
N GLN A 44 14.10 1.03 17.35
CA GLN A 44 13.90 -0.42 17.30
C GLN A 44 13.81 -0.92 15.85
N ILE A 45 13.07 -0.22 14.98
CA ILE A 45 12.99 -0.55 13.56
C ILE A 45 14.37 -0.48 12.90
N LEU A 46 15.19 0.54 13.22
CA LEU A 46 16.55 0.65 12.70
C LEU A 46 17.46 -0.52 13.12
N ARG A 47 17.35 -1.01 14.38
CA ARG A 47 18.05 -2.21 14.82
C ARG A 47 17.57 -3.47 14.11
N ASN A 48 16.24 -3.60 13.93
CA ASN A 48 15.65 -4.73 13.23
C ASN A 48 16.03 -4.77 11.73
N ILE A 49 16.20 -3.61 11.09
CA ILE A 49 16.73 -3.52 9.71
C ILE A 49 18.18 -4.04 9.67
N GLU A 50 18.99 -3.71 10.67
CA GLU A 50 20.37 -4.19 10.76
C GLU A 50 20.43 -5.70 10.94
N GLU A 51 19.60 -6.27 11.83
CA GLU A 51 19.47 -7.70 12.06
C GLU A 51 19.29 -8.50 10.76
N ILE A 52 18.44 -7.99 9.86
CA ILE A 52 18.13 -8.66 8.58
C ILE A 52 19.02 -8.21 7.42
N GLY A 53 19.96 -7.32 7.66
CA GLY A 53 20.74 -6.66 6.63
C GLY A 53 21.49 -7.61 5.69
N ALA A 54 22.01 -8.71 6.21
CA ALA A 54 22.74 -9.73 5.46
C ALA A 54 21.84 -10.83 4.85
N GLU A 55 20.56 -10.91 5.21
CA GLU A 55 19.64 -11.98 4.79
C GLU A 55 19.23 -11.81 3.31
N THR A 56 19.81 -12.62 2.42
CA THR A 56 19.56 -12.53 0.97
C THR A 56 18.15 -12.93 0.54
N SER A 57 17.49 -13.77 1.31
CA SER A 57 16.11 -14.21 1.10
C SER A 57 15.06 -13.12 1.40
N ILE A 58 15.45 -12.09 2.19
CA ILE A 58 14.58 -10.97 2.54
C ILE A 58 14.85 -9.81 1.58
N LYS A 59 13.84 -9.37 0.86
CA LYS A 59 13.93 -8.30 -0.15
C LYS A 59 13.77 -6.90 0.42
N GLY A 60 13.12 -6.77 1.58
CA GLY A 60 12.91 -5.46 2.17
C GLY A 60 12.09 -5.50 3.44
N VAL A 61 11.61 -4.33 3.80
CA VAL A 61 10.78 -4.12 4.99
C VAL A 61 9.52 -3.36 4.62
N GLN A 62 8.45 -3.58 5.40
CA GLN A 62 7.29 -2.72 5.45
C GLN A 62 7.24 -2.07 6.83
N VAL A 63 7.24 -0.74 6.86
CA VAL A 63 7.06 0.05 8.08
C VAL A 63 5.66 0.59 8.13
N ARG A 64 5.03 0.55 9.32
CA ARG A 64 3.71 1.08 9.58
C ARG A 64 3.87 2.40 10.32
N ILE A 65 3.38 3.50 9.76
CA ILE A 65 3.50 4.83 10.34
C ILE A 65 2.10 5.46 10.44
N ARG A 66 1.75 5.99 11.60
CA ARG A 66 0.45 6.65 11.80
C ARG A 66 0.38 7.93 10.98
N TRP A 67 -0.77 8.23 10.42
CA TRP A 67 -1.01 9.51 9.74
C TRP A 67 -0.68 10.69 10.63
N TYR A 68 -1.06 10.59 11.92
CA TYR A 68 -0.75 11.59 12.95
C TYR A 68 0.74 11.94 13.01
N ASP A 69 1.62 10.95 12.90
CA ASP A 69 3.07 11.14 13.01
C ASP A 69 3.68 11.75 11.73
N LEU A 70 3.03 11.51 10.57
CA LEU A 70 3.51 12.00 9.27
C LEU A 70 3.03 13.39 8.91
N GLU A 71 1.91 13.86 9.48
CA GLU A 71 1.34 15.19 9.22
C GLU A 71 1.03 15.88 10.56
N THR A 72 1.97 16.67 11.07
CA THR A 72 1.89 17.31 12.38
C THR A 72 0.92 18.50 12.41
N ALA A 73 0.73 19.18 11.28
CA ALA A 73 -0.30 20.19 11.03
C ALA A 73 -0.71 20.11 9.55
N LYS A 74 -1.82 20.74 9.17
CA LYS A 74 -2.35 20.68 7.80
C LYS A 74 -1.29 21.07 6.76
N GLY A 75 -0.81 20.07 5.99
CA GLY A 75 0.22 20.25 4.96
C GLY A 75 1.64 20.40 5.49
N LEU A 76 1.86 20.24 6.79
CA LEU A 76 3.18 20.21 7.40
C LEU A 76 3.56 18.76 7.69
N TYR A 77 4.47 18.24 6.89
CA TYR A 77 4.85 16.81 6.94
C TYR A 77 6.18 16.60 7.63
N ASP A 78 6.26 15.56 8.46
CA ASP A 78 7.50 15.05 9.03
C ASP A 78 7.81 13.67 8.44
N PHE A 79 8.82 13.60 7.59
CA PHE A 79 9.29 12.37 6.97
C PHE A 79 10.64 11.90 7.52
N SER A 80 11.09 12.44 8.63
CA SER A 80 12.40 12.14 9.24
C SER A 80 12.58 10.64 9.52
N ALA A 81 11.54 9.95 9.96
CA ALA A 81 11.58 8.50 10.17
C ALA A 81 11.79 7.73 8.85
N ILE A 82 11.10 8.12 7.76
CA ILE A 82 11.26 7.50 6.44
C ILE A 82 12.69 7.73 5.93
N ASP A 83 13.21 8.95 6.07
CA ASP A 83 14.59 9.28 5.69
C ASP A 83 15.61 8.41 6.44
N ALA A 84 15.41 8.22 7.76
CA ALA A 84 16.26 7.37 8.58
C ALA A 84 16.22 5.90 8.16
N TYR A 85 15.03 5.36 7.85
CA TYR A 85 14.88 3.98 7.36
C TYR A 85 15.57 3.79 6.01
N LEU A 86 15.38 4.71 5.06
CA LEU A 86 16.05 4.64 3.77
C LEU A 86 17.57 4.73 3.90
N ALA A 87 18.08 5.62 4.76
CA ALA A 87 19.52 5.72 5.04
C ALA A 87 20.05 4.40 5.63
N LYS A 88 19.35 3.81 6.60
CA LYS A 88 19.74 2.52 7.22
C LYS A 88 19.73 1.37 6.20
N LEU A 89 18.72 1.34 5.29
CA LEU A 89 18.62 0.32 4.25
C LEU A 89 19.74 0.43 3.20
N ARG A 90 20.19 1.66 2.89
CA ARG A 90 21.34 1.86 1.98
C ARG A 90 22.65 1.35 2.57
N ALA A 91 22.79 1.40 3.89
CA ALA A 91 23.97 0.93 4.60
C ALA A 91 24.05 -0.60 4.75
N GLN A 92 23.01 -1.35 4.36
CA GLN A 92 23.01 -2.81 4.52
C GLN A 92 23.86 -3.50 3.44
N PRO A 93 24.49 -4.64 3.77
CA PRO A 93 25.36 -5.39 2.84
C PRO A 93 24.58 -5.99 1.67
N THR A 94 23.27 -6.22 1.81
CA THR A 94 22.41 -6.65 0.72
C THR A 94 21.35 -5.60 0.41
N ARG A 95 20.96 -5.49 -0.88
CA ARG A 95 19.94 -4.55 -1.29
C ARG A 95 18.60 -4.88 -0.64
N LYS A 96 18.04 -3.90 0.06
CA LYS A 96 16.72 -3.97 0.72
C LYS A 96 15.85 -2.82 0.24
N GLN A 97 14.55 -3.08 0.14
CA GLN A 97 13.53 -2.12 -0.29
C GLN A 97 12.66 -1.70 0.88
N LEU A 98 12.07 -0.51 0.78
CA LEU A 98 11.14 0.04 1.76
C LEU A 98 9.74 0.14 1.17
N VAL A 99 8.75 -0.44 1.84
CA VAL A 99 7.33 -0.12 1.68
C VAL A 99 6.87 0.63 2.92
N VAL A 100 6.21 1.77 2.73
CA VAL A 100 5.60 2.54 3.81
C VAL A 100 4.10 2.32 3.79
N ARG A 101 3.55 1.82 4.90
CA ARG A 101 2.11 1.67 5.11
C ARG A 101 1.61 2.78 6.01
N ILE A 102 0.66 3.57 5.52
CA ILE A 102 0.07 4.67 6.27
C ILE A 102 -1.12 4.15 7.07
N ILE A 103 -1.11 4.43 8.37
CA ILE A 103 -2.12 3.97 9.33
C ILE A 103 -3.08 5.11 9.64
N ASP A 104 -4.34 4.94 9.29
CA ASP A 104 -5.43 5.91 9.44
C ASP A 104 -6.49 5.51 10.48
N ARG A 105 -6.18 4.49 11.28
CA ARG A 105 -7.09 3.87 12.23
C ARG A 105 -6.37 3.18 13.38
N ASP A 106 -7.11 2.91 14.44
CA ASP A 106 -6.69 2.00 15.50
C ASP A 106 -7.93 1.27 16.03
N PHE A 107 -8.01 -0.03 15.79
CA PHE A 107 -9.13 -0.85 16.22
C PHE A 107 -9.10 -1.17 17.73
N ASN A 108 -8.02 -0.84 18.44
CA ASN A 108 -7.92 -1.03 19.88
C ASN A 108 -7.96 0.29 20.66
N ALA A 109 -8.03 1.43 19.94
CA ALA A 109 -8.02 2.73 20.58
C ALA A 109 -9.27 2.97 21.45
N THR A 110 -9.05 3.48 22.65
CA THR A 110 -10.10 3.92 23.58
C THR A 110 -10.39 5.41 23.45
N SER A 111 -9.54 6.16 22.72
CA SER A 111 -9.68 7.58 22.44
C SER A 111 -9.32 7.90 20.98
N THR A 112 -9.60 9.13 20.54
CA THR A 112 -9.28 9.60 19.19
C THR A 112 -7.86 10.14 19.03
N ALA A 113 -7.09 10.22 20.12
CA ALA A 113 -5.76 10.82 20.12
C ALA A 113 -4.74 9.96 19.32
N GLY A 114 -3.87 10.62 18.56
CA GLY A 114 -2.72 9.98 17.90
C GLY A 114 -3.05 9.07 16.71
N ILE A 115 -4.29 9.10 16.20
CA ILE A 115 -4.69 8.27 15.04
C ILE A 115 -4.53 9.06 13.76
N VAL A 116 -5.15 10.23 13.69
CA VAL A 116 -5.06 11.16 12.57
C VAL A 116 -4.61 12.53 13.07
N PRO A 117 -4.10 13.43 12.21
CA PRO A 117 -3.76 14.80 12.58
C PRO A 117 -4.90 15.50 13.30
N SER A 118 -4.60 16.24 14.36
CA SER A 118 -5.61 16.84 15.26
C SER A 118 -6.55 17.82 14.57
N TYR A 119 -6.09 18.53 13.52
CA TYR A 119 -6.92 19.45 12.75
C TYR A 119 -8.10 18.74 12.03
N LEU A 120 -7.96 17.43 11.72
CA LEU A 120 -9.03 16.63 11.12
C LEU A 120 -10.19 16.37 12.09
N LEU A 121 -9.99 16.51 13.39
CA LEU A 121 -11.05 16.33 14.39
C LEU A 121 -12.04 17.50 14.43
N SER A 122 -11.84 18.54 13.61
CA SER A 122 -12.72 19.68 13.52
C SER A 122 -14.01 19.40 12.74
N SER A 123 -15.00 20.29 12.88
CA SER A 123 -16.28 20.21 12.16
C SER A 123 -16.12 20.30 10.62
N THR A 124 -15.07 20.96 10.13
CA THR A 124 -14.74 21.03 8.70
C THR A 124 -14.57 19.63 8.07
N TYR A 125 -14.18 18.64 8.86
CA TYR A 125 -13.95 17.25 8.43
C TYR A 125 -14.97 16.28 9.07
N ASN A 126 -16.13 16.79 9.49
CA ASN A 126 -17.14 16.01 10.22
C ASN A 126 -16.55 15.23 11.42
N GLY A 127 -15.56 15.83 12.11
CA GLY A 127 -14.84 15.20 13.21
C GLY A 127 -13.74 14.23 12.79
N GLY A 128 -13.53 13.99 11.47
CA GLY A 128 -12.41 13.25 10.89
C GLY A 128 -12.32 11.75 11.22
N LEU A 129 -12.74 11.36 12.42
CA LEU A 129 -12.79 9.99 12.92
C LEU A 129 -14.21 9.57 13.25
N VAL A 130 -14.43 8.26 13.26
CA VAL A 130 -15.67 7.66 13.74
C VAL A 130 -15.37 6.42 14.57
N ARG A 131 -16.22 6.11 15.53
CA ARG A 131 -16.19 4.87 16.30
C ARG A 131 -16.45 3.68 15.37
N SER A 132 -15.55 2.72 15.35
CA SER A 132 -15.75 1.39 14.77
C SER A 132 -16.31 0.44 15.84
N LYS A 133 -16.44 -0.85 15.52
CA LYS A 133 -16.88 -1.87 16.51
C LYS A 133 -15.97 -1.93 17.73
N THR A 134 -14.69 -1.70 17.57
CA THR A 134 -13.68 -1.91 18.62
C THR A 134 -12.82 -0.68 18.92
N GLY A 135 -12.62 0.24 17.96
CA GLY A 135 -11.78 1.41 18.12
C GLY A 135 -12.24 2.58 17.26
N TYR A 136 -11.33 3.27 16.59
CA TYR A 136 -11.61 4.43 15.75
C TYR A 136 -10.97 4.30 14.37
N VAL A 137 -11.67 4.81 13.34
CA VAL A 137 -11.21 4.82 11.94
C VAL A 137 -11.46 6.18 11.32
N ALA A 138 -10.61 6.59 10.38
CA ALA A 138 -10.83 7.81 9.61
C ALA A 138 -12.09 7.71 8.75
N ARG A 139 -12.81 8.84 8.61
CA ARG A 139 -14.02 8.97 7.77
C ARG A 139 -13.64 9.04 6.29
N LEU A 140 -13.03 7.98 5.76
CA LEU A 140 -12.48 7.99 4.40
C LEU A 140 -13.52 8.09 3.29
N TRP A 141 -14.80 7.93 3.58
CA TRP A 141 -15.89 8.22 2.62
C TRP A 141 -16.15 9.72 2.48
N GLU A 142 -15.68 10.55 3.41
CA GLU A 142 -15.77 12.01 3.34
C GLU A 142 -14.69 12.57 2.42
N ALA A 143 -15.09 13.29 1.38
CA ALA A 143 -14.16 13.82 0.39
C ALA A 143 -13.08 14.71 1.02
N ALA A 144 -13.45 15.56 2.00
CA ALA A 144 -12.52 16.45 2.66
C ALA A 144 -11.44 15.71 3.47
N VAL A 145 -11.76 14.57 4.09
CA VAL A 145 -10.80 13.72 4.81
C VAL A 145 -9.91 12.99 3.81
N MET A 146 -10.50 12.40 2.77
CA MET A 146 -9.75 11.70 1.72
C MET A 146 -8.80 12.65 0.97
N ASP A 147 -9.18 13.91 0.73
CA ASP A 147 -8.31 14.92 0.10
C ASP A 147 -7.02 15.13 0.92
N ARG A 148 -7.09 15.05 2.23
CA ARG A 148 -5.90 15.17 3.09
C ARG A 148 -5.04 13.90 3.03
N LEU A 149 -5.66 12.72 3.01
CA LEU A 149 -4.93 11.46 2.84
C LEU A 149 -4.25 11.38 1.47
N ILE A 150 -4.93 11.82 0.41
CA ILE A 150 -4.35 11.96 -0.94
C ILE A 150 -3.17 12.92 -0.91
N ALA A 151 -3.30 14.08 -0.25
CA ALA A 151 -2.22 15.07 -0.17
C ALA A 151 -0.97 14.50 0.54
N LEU A 152 -1.14 13.74 1.62
CA LEU A 152 -0.04 13.06 2.31
C LEU A 152 0.64 12.03 1.39
N HIS A 153 -0.13 11.14 0.76
CA HIS A 153 0.42 10.14 -0.16
C HIS A 153 1.17 10.81 -1.33
N THR A 154 0.61 11.90 -1.87
CA THR A 154 1.23 12.67 -2.94
C THR A 154 2.55 13.28 -2.50
N ALA A 155 2.61 13.86 -1.31
CA ALA A 155 3.83 14.47 -0.76
C ALA A 155 4.94 13.42 -0.54
N ILE A 156 4.59 12.23 -0.03
CA ILE A 156 5.53 11.11 0.10
C ILE A 156 6.02 10.65 -1.28
N GLY A 157 5.09 10.48 -2.23
CA GLY A 157 5.41 10.09 -3.59
C GLY A 157 6.38 11.07 -4.24
N GLN A 158 6.07 12.36 -4.24
CA GLN A 158 6.94 13.40 -4.81
C GLN A 158 8.35 13.41 -4.20
N ARG A 159 8.47 13.12 -2.89
CA ARG A 159 9.76 13.09 -2.22
C ARG A 159 10.59 11.84 -2.54
N TYR A 160 9.95 10.66 -2.61
CA TYR A 160 10.67 9.38 -2.62
C TYR A 160 10.57 8.60 -3.93
N GLU A 161 9.81 9.06 -4.92
CA GLU A 161 9.67 8.37 -6.21
C GLU A 161 11.01 8.06 -6.89
N GLY A 162 11.96 8.99 -6.83
CA GLY A 162 13.31 8.83 -7.38
C GLY A 162 14.24 7.94 -6.55
N ASP A 163 13.87 7.55 -5.32
CA ASP A 163 14.72 6.73 -4.47
C ASP A 163 14.66 5.25 -4.87
N THR A 164 15.81 4.67 -5.18
CA THR A 164 15.92 3.27 -5.63
C THR A 164 15.67 2.24 -4.52
N ARG A 165 15.61 2.66 -3.26
CA ARG A 165 15.26 1.80 -2.10
C ARG A 165 13.80 1.95 -1.71
N PHE A 166 13.11 2.96 -2.20
CA PHE A 166 11.69 3.14 -1.97
C PHE A 166 10.89 2.30 -2.97
N GLU A 167 10.32 1.19 -2.50
CA GLU A 167 9.48 0.31 -3.32
C GLU A 167 8.10 0.90 -3.53
N GLY A 168 7.53 1.54 -2.52
CA GLY A 168 6.22 2.17 -2.65
C GLY A 168 5.45 2.37 -1.34
N LEU A 169 4.17 2.63 -1.51
CA LEU A 169 3.21 2.87 -0.43
C LEU A 169 2.20 1.72 -0.32
N ALA A 170 1.68 1.52 0.88
CA ALA A 170 0.52 0.67 1.14
C ALA A 170 -0.52 1.43 1.96
N THR A 171 -1.80 1.13 1.75
CA THR A 171 -2.89 1.60 2.61
C THR A 171 -3.11 0.68 3.80
N GLU A 172 -3.90 1.13 4.76
CA GLU A 172 -4.64 0.23 5.65
C GLU A 172 -5.74 -0.51 4.90
N GLU A 173 -6.42 -1.43 5.58
CA GLU A 173 -7.51 -2.21 5.01
C GLU A 173 -8.66 -1.31 4.55
N THR A 174 -9.38 -1.71 3.51
CA THR A 174 -10.58 -0.97 3.08
C THR A 174 -11.76 -1.13 4.04
N THR A 175 -11.76 -2.18 4.89
CA THR A 175 -12.80 -2.34 5.92
C THR A 175 -12.70 -1.24 6.97
N LEU A 176 -13.85 -0.70 7.37
CA LEU A 176 -13.95 0.27 8.47
C LEU A 176 -14.57 -0.35 9.74
N ALA A 177 -15.01 -1.61 9.65
CA ALA A 177 -15.66 -2.34 10.75
C ALA A 177 -16.75 -1.51 11.46
N LEU A 178 -17.58 -0.78 10.71
CA LEU A 178 -18.65 0.05 11.24
C LEU A 178 -19.85 -0.79 11.71
N SER A 179 -20.57 -0.26 12.70
CA SER A 179 -21.82 -0.85 13.19
C SER A 179 -23.03 -0.10 12.64
N GLN A 180 -24.16 -0.78 12.57
CA GLN A 180 -25.46 -0.16 12.32
C GLN A 180 -25.97 0.60 13.57
N PRO A 181 -26.67 1.74 13.43
CA PRO A 181 -26.86 2.47 12.16
C PRO A 181 -25.54 3.04 11.66
N PHE A 182 -25.32 3.01 10.35
CA PHE A 182 -24.10 3.57 9.77
C PHE A 182 -24.03 5.09 9.96
N PRO A 183 -22.82 5.66 10.09
CA PRO A 183 -22.61 7.11 10.15
C PRO A 183 -23.22 7.83 8.93
N ALA A 184 -23.71 9.04 9.14
CA ALA A 184 -24.22 9.87 8.05
C ALA A 184 -23.20 9.99 6.91
N GLY A 185 -23.69 9.95 5.67
CA GLY A 185 -22.88 10.03 4.46
C GLY A 185 -22.13 8.74 4.08
N TYR A 186 -22.05 7.74 4.96
CA TYR A 186 -21.39 6.48 4.63
C TYR A 186 -22.24 5.64 3.68
N SER A 187 -21.58 5.16 2.63
CA SER A 187 -21.99 4.00 1.83
C SER A 187 -20.75 3.32 1.26
N SER A 188 -20.88 2.04 0.90
CA SER A 188 -19.81 1.31 0.21
C SER A 188 -19.42 2.00 -1.09
N ALA A 189 -20.38 2.54 -1.84
CA ALA A 189 -20.13 3.26 -3.08
C ALA A 189 -19.36 4.56 -2.83
N ALA A 190 -19.71 5.35 -1.80
CA ALA A 190 -18.99 6.56 -1.42
C ALA A 190 -17.54 6.22 -1.03
N LEU A 191 -17.33 5.20 -0.21
CA LEU A 191 -15.99 4.75 0.19
C LEU A 191 -15.17 4.29 -1.03
N GLY A 192 -15.76 3.45 -1.89
CA GLY A 192 -15.10 2.95 -3.11
C GLY A 192 -14.69 4.07 -4.06
N ALA A 193 -15.56 5.07 -4.26
CA ALA A 193 -15.24 6.26 -5.07
C ALA A 193 -14.03 7.03 -4.52
N GLN A 194 -13.92 7.15 -3.20
CA GLN A 194 -12.77 7.83 -2.58
C GLN A 194 -11.47 7.02 -2.74
N TYR A 195 -11.50 5.71 -2.58
CA TYR A 195 -10.32 4.88 -2.86
C TYR A 195 -9.90 4.92 -4.32
N THR A 196 -10.84 4.97 -5.27
CA THR A 196 -10.53 5.18 -6.70
C THR A 196 -9.81 6.51 -6.94
N ARG A 197 -10.23 7.60 -6.27
CA ARG A 197 -9.53 8.89 -6.31
C ARG A 197 -8.12 8.78 -5.75
N LEU A 198 -7.96 8.12 -4.60
CA LEU A 198 -6.65 7.90 -3.97
C LEU A 198 -5.71 7.14 -4.92
N VAL A 199 -6.14 6.01 -5.46
CA VAL A 199 -5.32 5.17 -6.36
C VAL A 199 -4.86 5.98 -7.59
N THR A 200 -5.75 6.78 -8.17
CA THR A 200 -5.45 7.64 -9.33
C THR A 200 -4.42 8.72 -8.98
N ALA A 201 -4.63 9.43 -7.86
CA ALA A 201 -3.75 10.51 -7.44
C ALA A 201 -2.34 9.99 -7.07
N VAL A 202 -2.29 8.86 -6.37
CA VAL A 202 -1.01 8.23 -5.99
C VAL A 202 -0.24 7.80 -7.23
N ARG A 203 -0.89 7.20 -8.24
CA ARG A 203 -0.19 6.83 -9.48
C ARG A 203 0.35 8.05 -10.23
N ALA A 204 -0.37 9.17 -10.21
CA ALA A 204 0.14 10.42 -10.79
C ALA A 204 1.39 10.95 -10.08
N ALA A 205 1.45 10.82 -8.75
CA ALA A 205 2.58 11.25 -7.93
C ALA A 205 3.74 10.25 -7.92
N MET A 206 3.45 8.96 -8.14
CA MET A 206 4.42 7.86 -8.14
C MET A 206 4.27 7.02 -9.42
N PRO A 207 4.74 7.51 -10.57
CA PRO A 207 4.58 6.81 -11.84
C PRO A 207 5.31 5.46 -11.92
N SER A 208 6.35 5.25 -11.11
CA SER A 208 7.17 4.03 -11.11
C SER A 208 7.14 3.23 -9.81
N SER A 209 6.77 3.81 -8.67
CA SER A 209 6.73 3.06 -7.41
C SER A 209 5.44 2.24 -7.26
N ASN A 210 5.49 1.18 -6.47
CA ASN A 210 4.32 0.36 -6.17
C ASN A 210 3.34 1.09 -5.27
N PHE A 211 2.05 0.81 -5.46
CA PHE A 211 1.00 1.21 -4.54
C PHE A 211 0.11 0.00 -4.24
N PHE A 212 0.16 -0.46 -2.99
CA PHE A 212 -0.59 -1.62 -2.50
C PHE A 212 -1.87 -1.13 -1.83
N LEU A 213 -3.02 -1.38 -2.45
CA LEU A 213 -4.32 -1.17 -1.84
C LEU A 213 -4.72 -2.45 -1.09
N TYR A 214 -4.83 -2.39 0.23
CA TYR A 214 -5.25 -3.53 1.05
C TYR A 214 -6.77 -3.65 1.04
N THR A 215 -7.26 -4.44 0.09
CA THR A 215 -8.68 -4.61 -0.19
C THR A 215 -9.28 -5.74 0.63
N ASN A 216 -10.31 -5.42 1.44
CA ASN A 216 -11.18 -6.38 2.10
C ASN A 216 -12.51 -5.70 2.47
N PHE A 217 -13.57 -6.46 2.69
CA PHE A 217 -14.87 -6.03 3.24
C PHE A 217 -15.33 -4.61 2.85
N VAL A 218 -15.19 -4.23 1.59
CA VAL A 218 -15.59 -2.89 1.11
C VAL A 218 -17.12 -2.74 0.98
N GLY A 219 -17.85 -3.78 1.34
CA GLY A 219 -19.29 -3.77 1.53
C GLY A 219 -20.13 -4.21 0.33
N SER A 220 -19.60 -4.29 -0.89
CA SER A 220 -20.29 -4.88 -2.03
C SER A 220 -19.33 -5.41 -3.09
N ALA A 221 -19.79 -6.43 -3.84
CA ALA A 221 -19.04 -7.02 -4.95
C ALA A 221 -18.73 -5.99 -6.03
N SER A 222 -19.71 -5.20 -6.44
CA SER A 222 -19.53 -4.21 -7.51
C SER A 222 -18.52 -3.11 -7.15
N VAL A 223 -18.44 -2.71 -5.88
CA VAL A 223 -17.43 -1.76 -5.42
C VAL A 223 -16.03 -2.40 -5.44
N MET A 224 -15.92 -3.67 -5.02
CA MET A 224 -14.65 -4.40 -5.11
C MET A 224 -14.18 -4.53 -6.55
N ASP A 225 -15.07 -4.91 -7.48
CA ASP A 225 -14.76 -5.00 -8.91
C ASP A 225 -14.26 -3.66 -9.46
N GLY A 226 -14.93 -2.56 -9.12
CA GLY A 226 -14.51 -1.21 -9.49
C GLY A 226 -13.11 -0.85 -8.97
N LEU A 227 -12.78 -1.23 -7.74
CA LEU A 227 -11.45 -1.02 -7.19
C LEU A 227 -10.38 -1.87 -7.91
N MET A 228 -10.68 -3.13 -8.22
CA MET A 228 -9.76 -3.98 -9.00
C MET A 228 -9.52 -3.41 -10.40
N GLN A 229 -10.55 -2.95 -11.09
CA GLN A 229 -10.42 -2.27 -12.39
C GLN A 229 -9.59 -0.98 -12.28
N SER A 230 -9.77 -0.22 -11.21
CA SER A 230 -8.98 1.00 -10.96
C SER A 230 -7.49 0.66 -10.74
N LEU A 231 -7.19 -0.40 -10.00
CA LEU A 231 -5.81 -0.90 -9.83
C LEU A 231 -5.21 -1.37 -11.15
N MET A 232 -5.99 -2.07 -11.99
CA MET A 232 -5.54 -2.45 -13.34
C MET A 232 -5.18 -1.22 -14.18
N ALA A 233 -6.08 -0.25 -14.25
CA ALA A 233 -5.90 0.97 -15.05
C ALA A 233 -4.73 1.83 -14.57
N THR A 234 -4.47 1.85 -13.27
CA THR A 234 -3.40 2.64 -12.65
C THR A 234 -2.11 1.85 -12.41
N ARG A 235 -2.03 0.60 -12.85
CA ARG A 235 -0.88 -0.27 -12.57
C ARG A 235 -0.57 -0.38 -11.07
N GLY A 236 -1.62 -0.40 -10.24
CA GLY A 236 -1.53 -0.60 -8.79
C GLY A 236 -1.35 -2.06 -8.43
N ALA A 237 -1.24 -2.33 -7.15
CA ALA A 237 -1.14 -3.66 -6.58
C ALA A 237 -2.30 -3.92 -5.61
N ALA A 238 -2.88 -5.09 -5.67
CA ALA A 238 -3.82 -5.53 -4.66
C ALA A 238 -3.06 -6.10 -3.45
N GLY A 239 -3.57 -5.87 -2.25
CA GLY A 239 -3.02 -6.41 -1.02
C GLY A 239 -4.11 -6.92 -0.09
N GLY A 240 -3.70 -7.49 1.03
CA GLY A 240 -4.59 -7.88 2.10
C GLY A 240 -3.82 -8.15 3.38
N SER A 241 -4.44 -7.82 4.50
CA SER A 241 -3.90 -8.08 5.83
C SER A 241 -4.51 -9.33 6.45
N ASN A 242 -3.80 -9.94 7.38
CA ASN A 242 -4.21 -11.14 8.13
C ASN A 242 -4.70 -12.29 7.24
N ILE A 243 -4.08 -12.47 6.07
CA ILE A 243 -4.48 -13.48 5.11
C ILE A 243 -3.84 -14.81 5.47
N VAL A 244 -4.67 -15.73 5.94
CA VAL A 244 -4.31 -17.12 6.28
C VAL A 244 -5.37 -18.07 5.68
N PRO A 245 -5.03 -19.35 5.44
CA PRO A 245 -5.95 -20.29 4.76
C PRO A 245 -7.31 -20.47 5.44
N SER A 246 -7.39 -20.38 6.76
CA SER A 246 -8.64 -20.47 7.51
C SER A 246 -9.47 -19.19 7.47
N ASN A 247 -8.87 -18.05 7.15
CA ASN A 247 -9.58 -16.79 7.05
C ASN A 247 -10.21 -16.62 5.66
N LYS A 248 -11.12 -17.56 5.36
CA LYS A 248 -11.79 -17.62 4.05
C LYS A 248 -12.49 -16.32 3.68
N THR A 249 -13.02 -15.62 4.67
CA THR A 249 -13.78 -14.39 4.44
C THR A 249 -12.91 -13.23 3.98
N GLN A 250 -11.70 -13.07 4.47
CA GLN A 250 -10.79 -11.99 4.05
C GLN A 250 -10.03 -12.35 2.77
N GLY A 251 -9.42 -13.53 2.73
CA GLY A 251 -8.61 -13.96 1.58
C GLY A 251 -9.44 -14.33 0.36
N GLN A 252 -10.59 -14.99 0.55
CA GLN A 252 -11.44 -15.44 -0.54
C GLN A 252 -12.19 -14.30 -1.23
N GLN A 253 -12.57 -13.25 -0.52
CA GLN A 253 -13.29 -12.13 -1.13
C GLN A 253 -12.50 -11.46 -2.24
N VAL A 254 -11.18 -11.38 -2.11
CA VAL A 254 -10.30 -10.75 -3.11
C VAL A 254 -9.78 -11.77 -4.11
N TRP A 255 -9.47 -13.02 -3.67
CA TRP A 255 -8.75 -14.00 -4.48
C TRP A 255 -9.58 -15.17 -5.01
N THR A 256 -10.77 -15.43 -4.48
CA THR A 256 -11.55 -16.61 -4.84
C THR A 256 -12.91 -16.33 -5.48
N GLY A 257 -13.23 -15.07 -5.75
CA GLY A 257 -14.41 -14.73 -6.53
C GLY A 257 -15.72 -14.71 -5.76
N ASP A 258 -15.72 -14.71 -4.42
CA ASP A 258 -16.96 -14.54 -3.63
C ASP A 258 -17.63 -13.17 -3.88
N PHE A 259 -16.93 -12.25 -4.57
CA PHE A 259 -17.45 -10.95 -5.02
C PHE A 259 -17.75 -10.90 -6.52
N GLY A 260 -17.81 -12.02 -7.22
CA GLY A 260 -18.03 -12.02 -8.67
C GLY A 260 -16.89 -11.39 -9.47
N ALA A 261 -15.85 -10.88 -8.80
CA ALA A 261 -14.68 -10.36 -9.45
C ALA A 261 -14.07 -11.42 -10.36
N ASP A 262 -13.78 -11.08 -11.57
CA ASP A 262 -13.09 -12.00 -12.45
C ASP A 262 -11.70 -12.28 -11.87
N TYR A 263 -11.55 -13.45 -11.23
CA TYR A 263 -10.28 -13.92 -10.66
C TYR A 263 -9.11 -13.76 -11.63
N ARG A 264 -9.38 -13.76 -12.93
CA ARG A 264 -8.39 -13.50 -13.98
C ARG A 264 -7.80 -12.09 -13.92
N LEU A 265 -8.54 -11.09 -13.42
CA LEU A 265 -8.01 -9.74 -13.21
C LEU A 265 -6.93 -9.75 -12.13
N LEU A 266 -7.13 -10.48 -11.05
CA LEU A 266 -6.13 -10.61 -9.98
C LEU A 266 -4.84 -11.27 -10.44
N LEU A 267 -4.92 -12.24 -11.35
CA LEU A 267 -3.73 -12.88 -11.93
C LEU A 267 -2.88 -11.91 -12.76
N ALA A 268 -3.46 -10.82 -13.23
CA ALA A 268 -2.76 -9.79 -14.00
C ALA A 268 -2.21 -8.65 -13.11
N LEU A 269 -2.67 -8.53 -11.85
CA LEU A 269 -2.19 -7.53 -10.90
C LEU A 269 -0.95 -8.01 -10.14
N SER A 270 -0.14 -7.07 -9.67
CA SER A 270 0.76 -7.34 -8.55
C SER A 270 -0.08 -7.60 -7.30
N SER A 271 0.30 -8.59 -6.52
CA SER A 271 -0.46 -8.97 -5.33
C SER A 271 0.45 -9.23 -4.15
N SER A 272 -0.06 -8.94 -2.95
CA SER A 272 0.66 -9.11 -1.69
C SER A 272 -0.24 -9.64 -0.60
N VAL A 273 0.35 -10.30 0.38
CA VAL A 273 -0.32 -10.72 1.60
C VAL A 273 0.51 -10.31 2.82
N GLU A 274 -0.18 -9.97 3.89
CA GLU A 274 0.37 -9.82 5.22
C GLU A 274 0.00 -11.05 6.03
N THR A 275 0.97 -11.69 6.67
CA THR A 275 0.79 -13.00 7.29
C THR A 275 0.05 -12.96 8.62
N GLY A 276 -0.12 -11.78 9.22
CA GLY A 276 -0.68 -11.67 10.57
C GLY A 276 0.13 -12.47 11.58
N GLU A 277 -0.58 -13.03 12.57
CA GLU A 277 0.03 -13.83 13.65
C GLU A 277 0.29 -15.29 13.26
N LEU A 278 0.19 -15.65 11.98
CA LEU A 278 0.21 -17.02 11.45
C LEU A 278 -0.89 -17.95 12.01
N ARG A 279 -1.57 -17.56 13.07
CA ARG A 279 -2.62 -18.33 13.79
C ARG A 279 -2.20 -19.80 13.98
N ASP A 280 -2.91 -20.74 13.35
CA ASP A 280 -2.64 -22.18 13.47
C ASP A 280 -1.70 -22.73 12.40
N TYR A 281 -1.10 -21.85 11.58
CA TYR A 281 -0.26 -22.26 10.45
C TYR A 281 1.22 -22.03 10.70
N THR A 282 2.04 -22.93 10.16
CA THR A 282 3.49 -22.74 10.09
C THR A 282 3.86 -21.75 8.97
N PRO A 283 5.06 -21.12 9.01
CA PRO A 283 5.53 -20.29 7.92
C PRO A 283 5.52 -20.99 6.55
N ARG A 284 5.85 -22.30 6.53
CA ARG A 284 5.82 -23.11 5.30
C ARG A 284 4.40 -23.22 4.73
N GLN A 285 3.42 -23.54 5.55
CA GLN A 285 2.03 -23.67 5.11
C GLN A 285 1.48 -22.35 4.55
N ILE A 286 1.79 -21.23 5.19
CA ILE A 286 1.42 -19.89 4.69
C ILE A 286 2.10 -19.61 3.35
N ASN A 287 3.40 -19.86 3.24
CA ASN A 287 4.13 -19.62 1.99
C ASN A 287 3.62 -20.50 0.84
N ASP A 288 3.42 -21.78 1.09
CA ASP A 288 2.95 -22.72 0.08
C ASP A 288 1.55 -22.33 -0.43
N TRP A 289 0.67 -21.91 0.46
CA TRP A 289 -0.65 -21.42 0.10
C TRP A 289 -0.58 -20.09 -0.67
N ALA A 290 0.20 -19.13 -0.19
CA ALA A 290 0.41 -17.85 -0.86
C ALA A 290 1.01 -18.02 -2.28
N TYR A 291 1.96 -18.93 -2.42
CA TYR A 291 2.63 -19.22 -3.69
C TYR A 291 1.73 -19.99 -4.67
N ASN A 292 1.08 -21.06 -4.22
CA ASN A 292 0.34 -21.98 -5.08
C ASN A 292 -1.10 -21.55 -5.36
N THR A 293 -1.78 -21.03 -4.32
CA THR A 293 -3.21 -20.68 -4.39
C THR A 293 -3.40 -19.19 -4.70
N LEU A 294 -2.81 -18.30 -3.90
CA LEU A 294 -2.98 -16.86 -4.10
C LEU A 294 -2.07 -16.28 -5.18
N ARG A 295 -0.98 -16.97 -5.51
CA ARG A 295 0.00 -16.57 -6.53
C ARG A 295 0.60 -15.18 -6.30
N VAL A 296 0.84 -14.84 -5.05
CA VAL A 296 1.32 -13.51 -4.65
C VAL A 296 2.77 -13.26 -5.04
N HIS A 297 3.09 -11.99 -5.16
CA HIS A 297 4.42 -11.50 -5.52
C HIS A 297 5.18 -10.94 -4.31
N HIS A 298 4.47 -10.50 -3.28
CA HIS A 298 5.05 -9.98 -2.05
C HIS A 298 4.39 -10.64 -0.84
N ILE A 299 5.19 -11.07 0.13
CA ILE A 299 4.70 -11.55 1.43
C ILE A 299 5.32 -10.68 2.50
N PHE A 300 4.49 -9.99 3.27
CA PHE A 300 4.88 -9.17 4.40
C PHE A 300 4.74 -9.99 5.68
N TRP A 301 5.85 -10.49 6.19
CA TRP A 301 5.92 -11.30 7.40
C TRP A 301 5.92 -10.41 8.63
N VAL A 302 4.89 -10.53 9.46
CA VAL A 302 4.85 -9.84 10.74
C VAL A 302 6.00 -10.32 11.60
N ARG A 303 6.82 -9.40 12.12
CA ARG A 303 7.91 -9.74 13.05
C ARG A 303 7.32 -10.08 14.42
N ASN A 304 6.71 -11.23 14.52
CA ASN A 304 6.05 -11.73 15.72
C ASN A 304 7.07 -12.31 16.69
N THR A 305 7.28 -11.66 17.83
CA THR A 305 8.19 -12.14 18.90
C THR A 305 7.44 -12.66 20.13
N TRP A 306 6.10 -12.55 20.13
CA TRP A 306 5.25 -12.82 21.30
C TRP A 306 4.42 -14.12 21.23
N SER A 307 4.43 -14.83 20.11
CA SER A 307 3.71 -16.09 20.00
C SER A 307 4.17 -17.10 21.05
N GLY A 308 3.25 -17.76 21.70
CA GLY A 308 3.55 -18.90 22.61
C GLY A 308 4.12 -20.11 21.87
N ASP A 309 3.88 -20.22 20.56
CA ASP A 309 4.40 -21.29 19.71
C ASP A 309 5.71 -20.85 19.04
N ALA A 310 6.81 -21.46 19.42
CA ALA A 310 8.14 -21.16 18.91
C ALA A 310 8.23 -21.28 17.37
N SER A 311 7.48 -22.19 16.74
CA SER A 311 7.50 -22.36 15.29
C SER A 311 6.87 -21.19 14.53
N ARG A 312 6.18 -20.29 15.21
CA ARG A 312 5.49 -19.12 14.67
C ARG A 312 6.15 -17.80 15.05
N ARG A 313 7.19 -17.85 15.88
CA ARG A 313 7.96 -16.67 16.27
C ARG A 313 8.94 -16.27 15.17
N TRP A 314 9.31 -15.00 15.17
CA TRP A 314 10.28 -14.46 14.22
C TRP A 314 11.63 -15.18 14.29
N ASP A 315 12.19 -15.27 15.48
CA ASP A 315 13.55 -15.76 15.74
C ASP A 315 13.71 -17.28 15.56
N THR A 316 12.70 -18.05 15.93
CA THR A 316 12.76 -19.52 15.99
C THR A 316 11.96 -20.21 14.88
N GLY A 317 11.06 -19.53 14.20
CA GLY A 317 10.21 -20.11 13.17
C GLY A 317 10.32 -19.39 11.82
N ILE A 318 9.98 -18.09 11.79
CA ILE A 318 9.84 -17.35 10.52
C ILE A 318 11.21 -17.10 9.87
N LEU A 319 12.17 -16.51 10.57
CA LEU A 319 13.48 -16.20 10.01
C LEU A 319 14.25 -17.47 9.60
N PRO A 320 14.32 -18.55 10.39
CA PRO A 320 14.90 -19.83 9.96
C PRO A 320 14.24 -20.39 8.69
N PHE A 321 12.90 -20.30 8.58
CA PHE A 321 12.19 -20.69 7.37
C PHE A 321 12.60 -19.82 6.17
N LEU A 322 12.65 -18.49 6.30
CA LEU A 322 13.04 -17.59 5.20
C LEU A 322 14.47 -17.85 4.73
N ARG A 323 15.39 -18.26 5.61
CA ARG A 323 16.75 -18.68 5.25
C ARG A 323 16.82 -19.89 4.35
N THR A 324 15.77 -20.70 4.28
CA THR A 324 15.66 -21.79 3.27
C THR A 324 15.37 -21.27 1.85
N ASN A 325 15.23 -19.94 1.67
CA ASN A 325 14.90 -19.27 0.41
C ASN A 325 13.61 -19.84 -0.23
N PRO A 326 12.46 -19.75 0.47
CA PRO A 326 11.21 -20.31 -0.03
C PRO A 326 10.74 -19.60 -1.31
N PRO A 327 9.99 -20.28 -2.19
CA PRO A 327 9.62 -19.74 -3.50
C PRO A 327 8.63 -18.59 -3.37
N ILE A 328 8.75 -17.63 -4.30
CA ILE A 328 7.83 -16.51 -4.52
C ILE A 328 7.64 -16.28 -6.02
N ARG A 329 6.50 -15.71 -6.43
CA ARG A 329 6.26 -15.36 -7.83
C ARG A 329 7.07 -14.11 -8.20
N THR A 330 7.86 -14.20 -9.27
CA THR A 330 8.79 -13.13 -9.68
C THR A 330 8.51 -12.57 -11.06
N ARG A 331 7.56 -13.16 -11.80
CA ARG A 331 7.19 -12.68 -13.13
C ARG A 331 6.51 -11.31 -13.01
N CYS A 332 6.91 -10.38 -13.88
CA CYS A 332 6.27 -9.08 -13.99
C CYS A 332 4.78 -9.23 -14.28
N PRO A 333 3.88 -8.59 -13.51
CA PRO A 333 2.46 -8.63 -13.77
C PRO A 333 2.11 -8.00 -15.12
N GLY A 334 1.11 -8.55 -15.80
CA GLY A 334 0.66 -8.03 -17.10
C GLY A 334 0.19 -6.58 -17.04
N SER A 335 -0.43 -6.17 -15.92
CA SER A 335 -0.88 -4.80 -15.70
C SER A 335 0.25 -3.77 -15.63
N TYR A 336 1.48 -4.17 -15.29
CA TYR A 336 2.61 -3.24 -15.20
C TYR A 336 3.22 -2.93 -16.57
N GLY A 337 3.04 -3.81 -17.54
CA GLY A 337 3.66 -3.70 -18.86
C GLY A 337 5.17 -3.87 -18.81
N VAL A 338 5.88 -2.95 -18.14
CA VAL A 338 7.34 -2.98 -17.95
C VAL A 338 7.66 -2.95 -16.46
N CYS A 339 8.55 -3.86 -16.04
CA CYS A 339 9.11 -3.89 -14.68
C CYS A 339 10.58 -3.46 -14.71
N ILE A 340 10.98 -2.60 -13.73
CA ILE A 340 12.36 -2.14 -13.53
C ILE A 340 12.89 -2.64 -12.18
N ARG A 341 14.20 -2.91 -12.07
CA ARG A 341 14.88 -3.45 -10.88
C ARG A 341 15.98 -2.51 -10.38
#